data_022cfa44a120efac005e8bd0328bef32
#
_entry.id   022cfa44a120efac005e8bd0328bef32
#
_cell.length_a   1.000
_cell.length_b   1.000
_cell.length_c   1.000
_cell.angle_alpha   90.00
_cell.angle_beta   90.00
_cell.angle_gamma   90.00
#
_symmetry.space_group_name_H-M   'P 1'
#
loop_
_entity.id
_entity.type
_entity.pdbx_description
1 polymer ?
#
loop_
_entity_poly.entity_id
_entity_poly.type
_entity_poly.pdbx_seq_one_letter_code
_entity_poly.pdbx_strand_id
1 'polypeptide(L)'
;MIHCTMKKVFLTLCAAFMAASSYACTSFLVGKKATTDGSTFISYNADDYGMYGHLIYLPHAKHPKGAMRKIIDGDSNRYLGEIPEVPETYAVQGYINEYQVAVMESTFGGRPELVDPKGVLDYVSLMRIALQRAKTAREAISVMTGLVEKYGYASSGESFSIADKNELWLMEMVGKGPNEKGALWVAVRIPDDCIAAHANQSRIHKFLQYDKKNVIYAKDVISYARKHGYFTGKDADFSFANAFSPADFGAVRFCDARAWSFFNRFVDGMDKYLDYVDGKHIGQAEPFPLYFKPKRLLSRQDIMDGMRDHYEGTPFDVQKDCGMGSGEMPYRPTPLEFTYNGKKYFNERPISTQQTADTYIAQIRGWLPDAVGGILWYGSDDPNMISYTPIYCQNTSVPECFDAPGADGCTFSWKSAFWVCNWVSNMTYPRYNHLFPVVKEVRDGLDQDLSAKQPEVEAKAVALYKANPAEAVRYLTDYSAERGAKMLTAWKALGERLIVEFNDMAVKPRKDGQYLRTKEGLPARVQRVGYPDSYRKVIVDQTGDKYLLPAQ
;
A
#
# COMPACT_ATOMS: atom_id res chain seq x y z
N MET A 1 -14.08 -47.71 -25.09
CA MET A 1 -13.55 -46.43 -25.61
C MET A 1 -14.14 -45.23 -24.84
N ILE A 2 -14.54 -45.40 -23.56
CA ILE A 2 -15.16 -44.35 -22.72
C ILE A 2 -14.30 -43.98 -21.49
N HIS A 3 -13.24 -44.77 -21.20
CA HIS A 3 -12.44 -44.60 -19.97
C HIS A 3 -11.20 -43.69 -20.13
N CYS A 4 -10.90 -43.19 -21.35
CA CYS A 4 -9.71 -42.35 -21.60
C CYS A 4 -10.01 -40.83 -21.63
N THR A 5 -11.30 -40.44 -21.73
CA THR A 5 -11.70 -39.04 -21.87
C THR A 5 -11.90 -38.34 -20.53
N MET A 6 -12.22 -39.09 -19.45
CA MET A 6 -12.43 -38.51 -18.12
C MET A 6 -11.14 -38.09 -17.39
N LYS A 7 -9.99 -38.72 -17.67
CA LYS A 7 -8.73 -38.34 -17.04
C LYS A 7 -8.12 -37.02 -17.60
N LYS A 8 -8.42 -36.69 -18.84
CA LYS A 8 -7.94 -35.42 -19.46
C LYS A 8 -8.78 -34.20 -19.04
N VAL A 9 -10.06 -34.38 -18.72
CA VAL A 9 -10.94 -33.30 -18.24
C VAL A 9 -10.63 -32.94 -16.78
N PHE A 10 -10.22 -33.91 -15.97
CA PHE A 10 -9.84 -33.64 -14.56
C PHE A 10 -8.48 -32.94 -14.42
N LEU A 11 -7.53 -33.16 -15.34
CA LEU A 11 -6.25 -32.44 -15.34
C LEU A 11 -6.37 -31.00 -15.89
N THR A 12 -7.37 -30.71 -16.72
CA THR A 12 -7.59 -29.36 -17.26
C THR A 12 -8.38 -28.47 -16.31
N LEU A 13 -9.18 -29.04 -15.40
CA LEU A 13 -9.88 -28.27 -14.36
C LEU A 13 -8.99 -27.91 -13.15
N CYS A 14 -7.92 -28.65 -12.90
CA CYS A 14 -6.97 -28.28 -11.82
C CYS A 14 -5.94 -27.21 -12.24
N ALA A 15 -5.79 -26.93 -13.53
CA ALA A 15 -4.89 -25.88 -14.02
C ALA A 15 -5.56 -24.48 -14.14
N ALA A 16 -6.87 -24.38 -13.92
CA ALA A 16 -7.64 -23.13 -14.07
C ALA A 16 -7.92 -22.42 -12.72
N PHE A 17 -7.38 -22.90 -11.60
CA PHE A 17 -7.59 -22.30 -10.27
C PHE A 17 -6.33 -21.74 -9.62
N MET A 18 -5.29 -21.46 -10.40
CA MET A 18 -4.18 -20.59 -9.97
C MET A 18 -4.19 -19.28 -10.77
N ALA A 19 -5.34 -18.61 -10.82
CA ALA A 19 -5.32 -17.15 -10.84
C ALA A 19 -4.98 -16.77 -9.40
N ALA A 20 -3.70 -16.63 -9.09
CA ALA A 20 -3.24 -16.01 -7.87
C ALA A 20 -3.95 -14.66 -7.78
N SER A 21 -4.82 -14.51 -6.79
CA SER A 21 -5.29 -13.21 -6.34
C SER A 21 -4.01 -12.41 -6.08
N SER A 22 -3.67 -11.50 -6.97
CA SER A 22 -2.49 -10.67 -6.83
C SER A 22 -2.82 -9.58 -5.82
N TYR A 23 -2.88 -9.93 -4.52
CA TYR A 23 -2.71 -8.94 -3.47
C TYR A 23 -1.39 -8.27 -3.74
N ALA A 24 -1.41 -6.99 -3.93
CA ALA A 24 -0.24 -6.32 -4.42
C ALA A 24 -0.06 -4.98 -3.74
N CYS A 25 0.62 -5.00 -2.61
CA CYS A 25 0.84 -3.90 -1.69
C CYS A 25 2.21 -3.25 -1.87
N THR A 26 2.38 -2.01 -1.43
CA THR A 26 3.67 -1.31 -1.42
C THR A 26 3.87 -0.62 -0.08
N SER A 27 5.04 -0.82 0.52
CA SER A 27 5.38 -0.25 1.83
C SER A 27 6.76 0.40 1.83
N PHE A 28 6.86 1.58 2.46
CA PHE A 28 8.13 2.27 2.73
C PHE A 28 8.39 2.35 4.22
N LEU A 29 9.67 2.32 4.57
CA LEU A 29 10.15 2.47 5.93
C LEU A 29 11.20 3.59 5.95
N VAL A 30 11.01 4.60 6.80
CA VAL A 30 11.92 5.74 6.88
C VAL A 30 12.32 5.98 8.33
N GLY A 31 13.60 5.82 8.62
CA GLY A 31 14.16 5.99 9.97
C GLY A 31 14.17 7.44 10.42
N LYS A 32 14.08 7.68 11.72
CA LYS A 32 13.94 9.01 12.33
C LYS A 32 15.07 9.99 12.04
N LYS A 33 16.27 9.52 11.71
CA LYS A 33 17.41 10.36 11.30
C LYS A 33 17.50 10.54 9.79
N ALA A 34 16.61 9.89 9.03
CA ALA A 34 16.46 10.07 7.59
C ALA A 34 15.32 11.05 7.24
N THR A 35 14.66 11.66 8.24
CA THR A 35 13.54 12.58 8.08
C THR A 35 13.85 14.00 8.53
N THR A 36 13.15 14.99 7.97
CA THR A 36 13.39 16.42 8.22
C THR A 36 12.97 16.86 9.63
N ASP A 37 12.02 16.15 10.25
CA ASP A 37 11.45 16.49 11.56
C ASP A 37 11.80 15.48 12.66
N GLY A 38 12.55 14.42 12.34
CA GLY A 38 12.90 13.38 13.30
C GLY A 38 11.83 12.28 13.49
N SER A 39 10.74 12.31 12.72
CA SER A 39 9.72 11.25 12.73
C SER A 39 10.24 9.93 12.17
N THR A 40 9.75 8.81 12.70
CA THR A 40 9.80 7.52 12.01
C THR A 40 8.53 7.37 11.16
N PHE A 41 8.67 6.88 9.91
CA PHE A 41 7.52 6.58 9.07
C PHE A 41 7.51 5.13 8.60
N ILE A 42 6.32 4.56 8.53
CA ILE A 42 6.01 3.39 7.69
C ILE A 42 4.78 3.71 6.86
N SER A 43 4.72 3.19 5.63
CA SER A 43 3.58 3.41 4.73
C SER A 43 3.07 2.11 4.12
N TYR A 44 1.84 2.14 3.60
CA TYR A 44 1.19 0.99 3.01
C TYR A 44 0.13 1.41 2.00
N ASN A 45 0.22 0.95 0.75
CA ASN A 45 -0.87 0.91 -0.20
C ASN A 45 -1.46 -0.50 -0.18
N ALA A 46 -2.73 -0.61 0.15
CA ALA A 46 -3.48 -1.86 0.12
C ALA A 46 -4.14 -2.02 -1.25
N ASP A 47 -3.56 -2.89 -2.08
CA ASP A 47 -3.94 -3.00 -3.48
C ASP A 47 -4.65 -4.32 -3.78
N ASP A 48 -5.97 -4.28 -3.96
CA ASP A 48 -6.78 -5.39 -4.46
C ASP A 48 -8.11 -4.89 -5.04
N TYR A 49 -8.48 -5.38 -6.22
CA TYR A 49 -9.73 -5.02 -6.89
C TYR A 49 -11.02 -5.42 -6.14
N GLY A 50 -10.94 -6.40 -5.26
CA GLY A 50 -12.07 -6.84 -4.43
C GLY A 50 -12.22 -6.07 -3.12
N MET A 51 -11.22 -5.26 -2.76
CA MET A 51 -11.18 -4.59 -1.47
C MET A 51 -12.03 -3.31 -1.47
N TYR A 52 -12.71 -3.07 -0.36
CA TYR A 52 -13.41 -1.82 -0.06
C TYR A 52 -12.61 -1.02 0.96
N GLY A 53 -12.22 0.19 0.57
CA GLY A 53 -11.43 1.07 1.44
C GLY A 53 -12.24 1.60 2.61
N HIS A 54 -11.89 1.18 3.83
CA HIS A 54 -12.50 1.66 5.08
C HIS A 54 -11.49 1.64 6.24
N LEU A 55 -11.67 2.56 7.17
CA LEU A 55 -10.78 2.68 8.33
C LEU A 55 -11.37 1.98 9.55
N ILE A 56 -10.67 0.99 10.07
CA ILE A 56 -11.11 0.22 11.24
C ILE A 56 -10.65 0.90 12.52
N TYR A 57 -11.56 1.03 13.49
CA TYR A 57 -11.26 1.39 14.87
C TYR A 57 -11.53 0.22 15.82
N LEU A 58 -10.54 -0.16 16.59
CA LEU A 58 -10.66 -1.14 17.65
C LEU A 58 -10.48 -0.40 19.00
N PRO A 59 -11.51 -0.31 19.86
CA PRO A 59 -11.39 0.42 21.11
C PRO A 59 -10.53 -0.31 22.13
N HIS A 60 -9.93 0.46 23.04
CA HIS A 60 -9.33 -0.10 24.24
C HIS A 60 -10.39 -0.89 25.04
N ALA A 61 -10.08 -2.10 25.47
CA ALA A 61 -11.04 -2.96 26.14
C ALA A 61 -10.42 -3.81 27.25
N LYS A 62 -11.21 -4.09 28.30
CA LYS A 62 -10.89 -5.08 29.32
C LYS A 62 -11.74 -6.32 29.11
N HIS A 63 -11.13 -7.48 29.29
CA HIS A 63 -11.75 -8.77 29.00
C HIS A 63 -11.86 -9.61 30.28
N PRO A 64 -12.97 -10.36 30.47
CA PRO A 64 -13.12 -11.25 31.60
C PRO A 64 -12.13 -12.41 31.53
N LYS A 65 -11.79 -13.00 32.68
CA LYS A 65 -10.93 -14.19 32.74
C LYS A 65 -11.53 -15.35 31.93
N GLY A 66 -10.72 -15.92 31.05
CA GLY A 66 -11.13 -17.02 30.18
C GLY A 66 -11.83 -16.58 28.88
N ALA A 67 -11.86 -15.28 28.58
CA ALA A 67 -12.34 -14.78 27.31
C ALA A 67 -11.56 -15.42 26.14
N MET A 68 -12.27 -15.74 25.07
CA MET A 68 -11.71 -16.31 23.84
C MET A 68 -11.93 -15.32 22.69
N ARG A 69 -10.92 -15.19 21.84
CA ARG A 69 -10.97 -14.39 20.62
C ARG A 69 -11.16 -15.29 19.41
N LYS A 70 -12.22 -15.07 18.66
CA LYS A 70 -12.41 -15.69 17.35
C LYS A 70 -11.45 -15.10 16.34
N ILE A 71 -10.85 -15.96 15.54
CA ILE A 71 -9.98 -15.60 14.42
C ILE A 71 -10.76 -15.83 13.13
N ILE A 72 -10.93 -14.75 12.41
CA ILE A 72 -11.59 -14.71 11.10
C ILE A 72 -10.52 -14.25 10.09
N ASP A 73 -10.31 -15.05 9.07
CA ASP A 73 -9.39 -14.75 7.97
C ASP A 73 -9.73 -13.41 7.32
N GLY A 74 -8.75 -12.51 7.26
CA GLY A 74 -8.97 -11.13 6.81
C GLY A 74 -9.38 -11.00 5.35
N ASP A 75 -8.98 -11.95 4.50
CA ASP A 75 -9.24 -11.92 3.07
C ASP A 75 -10.53 -12.66 2.70
N SER A 76 -10.75 -13.82 3.30
CA SER A 76 -11.85 -14.73 2.92
C SER A 76 -13.06 -14.69 3.86
N ASN A 77 -12.97 -13.98 5.00
CA ASN A 77 -13.96 -14.02 6.10
C ASN A 77 -14.19 -15.43 6.67
N ARG A 78 -13.29 -16.38 6.41
CA ARG A 78 -13.39 -17.76 6.91
C ARG A 78 -13.01 -17.82 8.39
N TYR A 79 -13.78 -18.54 9.19
CA TYR A 79 -13.41 -18.85 10.57
C TYR A 79 -12.22 -19.81 10.62
N LEU A 80 -11.14 -19.42 11.30
CA LEU A 80 -9.91 -20.21 11.44
C LEU A 80 -9.79 -20.90 12.80
N GLY A 81 -10.38 -20.37 13.85
CA GLY A 81 -10.29 -20.92 15.20
C GLY A 81 -10.45 -19.86 16.29
N GLU A 82 -10.03 -20.22 17.50
CA GLU A 82 -10.07 -19.33 18.67
C GLU A 82 -8.75 -19.37 19.44
N ILE A 83 -8.37 -18.24 20.02
CA ILE A 83 -7.23 -18.14 20.93
C ILE A 83 -7.67 -17.46 22.23
N PRO A 84 -7.00 -17.70 23.36
CA PRO A 84 -7.26 -16.96 24.60
C PRO A 84 -7.04 -15.45 24.40
N GLU A 85 -8.01 -14.65 24.88
CA GLU A 85 -7.85 -13.22 24.91
C GLU A 85 -7.05 -12.79 26.15
N VAL A 86 -6.30 -11.70 26.00
CA VAL A 86 -5.56 -11.09 27.11
C VAL A 86 -6.52 -10.27 28.00
N PRO A 87 -6.19 -10.01 29.27
CA PRO A 87 -7.07 -9.24 30.16
C PRO A 87 -7.38 -7.83 29.68
N GLU A 88 -6.52 -7.23 28.87
CA GLU A 88 -6.63 -5.87 28.38
C GLU A 88 -6.05 -5.77 26.95
N THR A 89 -6.80 -5.14 26.04
CA THR A 89 -6.37 -4.84 24.67
C THR A 89 -6.33 -3.35 24.43
N TYR A 90 -5.32 -2.89 23.68
CA TYR A 90 -5.11 -1.48 23.38
C TYR A 90 -5.96 -1.00 22.22
N ALA A 91 -6.26 0.32 22.20
CA ALA A 91 -6.95 0.92 21.09
C ALA A 91 -6.07 0.95 19.83
N VAL A 92 -6.70 0.74 18.65
CA VAL A 92 -6.04 0.74 17.35
C VAL A 92 -6.85 1.57 16.37
N GLN A 93 -6.18 2.46 15.65
CA GLN A 93 -6.69 3.21 14.52
C GLN A 93 -6.03 2.67 13.23
N GLY A 94 -6.78 1.90 12.43
CA GLY A 94 -6.23 1.22 11.26
C GLY A 94 -5.02 0.33 11.62
N TYR A 95 -3.81 0.81 11.33
CA TYR A 95 -2.56 0.09 11.53
C TYR A 95 -1.60 0.75 12.55
N ILE A 96 -2.10 1.63 13.42
CA ILE A 96 -1.35 2.23 14.52
C ILE A 96 -2.15 2.11 15.82
N ASN A 97 -1.47 1.82 16.95
CA ASN A 97 -2.11 1.74 18.27
C ASN A 97 -1.87 3.00 19.12
N GLU A 98 -2.56 3.08 20.25
CA GLU A 98 -2.53 4.19 21.19
C GLU A 98 -1.16 4.50 21.83
N TYR A 99 -0.16 3.61 21.65
CA TYR A 99 1.23 3.78 22.10
C TYR A 99 2.19 4.16 20.97
N GLN A 100 1.68 4.51 19.80
CA GLN A 100 2.46 4.79 18.59
C GLN A 100 3.22 3.57 18.04
N VAL A 101 2.75 2.35 18.29
CA VAL A 101 3.23 1.18 17.57
C VAL A 101 2.45 1.03 16.29
N ALA A 102 3.13 0.89 15.18
CA ALA A 102 2.50 0.67 13.88
C ALA A 102 3.01 -0.63 13.23
N VAL A 103 2.09 -1.37 12.58
CA VAL A 103 2.40 -2.60 11.83
C VAL A 103 1.66 -2.55 10.50
N MET A 104 2.40 -2.64 9.40
CA MET A 104 1.88 -2.67 8.03
C MET A 104 2.57 -3.79 7.25
N GLU A 105 2.07 -4.13 6.05
CA GLU A 105 2.54 -5.35 5.37
C GLU A 105 2.68 -5.21 3.84
N SER A 106 3.23 -6.26 3.23
CA SER A 106 2.98 -6.65 1.84
C SER A 106 3.16 -8.17 1.66
N THR A 107 2.16 -8.81 1.05
CA THR A 107 2.19 -10.24 0.75
C THR A 107 3.19 -10.55 -0.36
N PHE A 108 4.18 -11.42 -0.12
CA PHE A 108 5.11 -11.87 -1.17
C PHE A 108 4.84 -13.30 -1.67
N GLY A 109 3.84 -13.98 -1.11
CA GLY A 109 3.46 -15.33 -1.48
C GLY A 109 4.42 -16.40 -0.96
N GLY A 110 5.65 -16.43 -1.45
CA GLY A 110 6.62 -17.44 -1.10
C GLY A 110 6.35 -18.80 -1.77
N ARG A 111 6.89 -19.88 -1.18
CA ARG A 111 6.66 -21.22 -1.67
C ARG A 111 5.25 -21.70 -1.29
N PRO A 112 4.39 -22.14 -2.25
CA PRO A 112 3.02 -22.55 -1.97
C PRO A 112 2.91 -23.71 -0.97
N GLU A 113 3.89 -24.62 -0.96
CA GLU A 113 3.93 -25.79 -0.05
C GLU A 113 4.14 -25.41 1.43
N LEU A 114 4.49 -24.16 1.72
CA LEU A 114 4.69 -23.66 3.07
C LEU A 114 3.41 -23.08 3.71
N VAL A 115 2.33 -22.92 2.96
CA VAL A 115 1.03 -22.51 3.51
C VAL A 115 0.48 -23.63 4.38
N ASP A 116 0.10 -23.30 5.62
CA ASP A 116 -0.56 -24.23 6.53
C ASP A 116 -2.07 -24.00 6.57
N PRO A 117 -2.89 -24.81 5.85
CA PRO A 117 -4.34 -24.64 5.82
C PRO A 117 -5.03 -24.92 7.17
N LYS A 118 -4.31 -25.45 8.15
CA LYS A 118 -4.77 -25.72 9.53
C LYS A 118 -4.30 -24.67 10.52
N GLY A 119 -3.47 -23.72 10.08
CA GLY A 119 -3.04 -22.60 10.89
C GLY A 119 -4.23 -21.79 11.37
N VAL A 120 -4.15 -21.24 12.57
CA VAL A 120 -5.25 -20.46 13.18
C VAL A 120 -5.07 -18.97 12.91
N LEU A 121 -3.86 -18.51 12.62
CA LEU A 121 -3.58 -17.08 12.48
C LEU A 121 -3.28 -16.73 11.02
N ASP A 122 -4.09 -15.85 10.46
CA ASP A 122 -3.80 -15.13 9.23
C ASP A 122 -3.01 -13.84 9.51
N TYR A 123 -2.43 -13.24 8.46
CA TYR A 123 -1.58 -12.07 8.60
C TYR A 123 -2.33 -10.83 9.14
N VAL A 124 -3.59 -10.61 8.73
CA VAL A 124 -4.41 -9.46 9.18
C VAL A 124 -4.73 -9.58 10.66
N SER A 125 -5.21 -10.76 11.09
CA SER A 125 -5.46 -11.05 12.52
C SER A 125 -4.19 -10.90 13.33
N LEU A 126 -3.04 -11.36 12.80
CA LEU A 126 -1.75 -11.29 13.48
C LEU A 126 -1.32 -9.85 13.72
N MET A 127 -1.43 -8.97 12.72
CA MET A 127 -1.13 -7.54 12.85
C MET A 127 -2.06 -6.86 13.89
N ARG A 128 -3.37 -7.09 13.79
CA ARG A 128 -4.36 -6.51 14.71
C ARG A 128 -4.12 -6.95 16.15
N ILE A 129 -3.82 -8.22 16.38
CA ILE A 129 -3.53 -8.75 17.71
C ILE A 129 -2.23 -8.18 18.25
N ALA A 130 -1.18 -8.06 17.42
CA ALA A 130 0.07 -7.44 17.85
C ALA A 130 -0.14 -5.99 18.26
N LEU A 131 -0.87 -5.20 17.48
CA LEU A 131 -1.20 -3.81 17.81
C LEU A 131 -2.02 -3.70 19.10
N GLN A 132 -2.95 -4.61 19.36
CA GLN A 132 -3.76 -4.63 20.57
C GLN A 132 -3.03 -5.12 21.83
N ARG A 133 -1.81 -5.68 21.70
CA ARG A 133 -1.08 -6.31 22.81
C ARG A 133 0.33 -5.78 23.03
N ALA A 134 0.85 -4.92 22.14
CA ALA A 134 2.24 -4.44 22.19
C ALA A 134 2.32 -2.93 22.45
N LYS A 135 3.33 -2.51 23.22
CA LYS A 135 3.71 -1.10 23.46
C LYS A 135 5.00 -0.71 22.77
N THR A 136 5.69 -1.68 22.17
CA THR A 136 6.93 -1.49 21.44
C THR A 136 6.98 -2.38 20.19
N ALA A 137 7.81 -2.03 19.22
CA ALA A 137 8.03 -2.85 18.02
C ALA A 137 8.54 -4.25 18.38
N ARG A 138 9.43 -4.38 19.35
CA ARG A 138 9.93 -5.69 19.81
C ARG A 138 8.86 -6.54 20.49
N GLU A 139 7.97 -5.93 21.27
CA GLU A 139 6.82 -6.63 21.82
C GLU A 139 5.88 -7.09 20.71
N ALA A 140 5.61 -6.27 19.68
CA ALA A 140 4.81 -6.67 18.54
C ALA A 140 5.42 -7.89 17.82
N ILE A 141 6.73 -7.89 17.52
CA ILE A 141 7.43 -9.03 16.96
C ILE A 141 7.29 -10.27 17.87
N SER A 142 7.47 -10.10 19.19
CA SER A 142 7.35 -11.20 20.14
C SER A 142 5.94 -11.79 20.22
N VAL A 143 4.91 -10.93 20.19
CA VAL A 143 3.50 -11.35 20.15
C VAL A 143 3.22 -12.14 18.88
N MET A 144 3.60 -11.60 17.71
CA MET A 144 3.37 -12.24 16.42
C MET A 144 4.03 -13.62 16.35
N THR A 145 5.32 -13.68 16.67
CA THR A 145 6.11 -14.91 16.55
C THR A 145 5.70 -15.97 17.58
N GLY A 146 5.41 -15.56 18.82
CA GLY A 146 4.90 -16.48 19.86
C GLY A 146 3.51 -17.05 19.55
N LEU A 147 2.66 -16.27 18.91
CA LEU A 147 1.33 -16.71 18.52
C LEU A 147 1.39 -17.72 17.36
N VAL A 148 2.18 -17.46 16.32
CA VAL A 148 2.29 -18.41 15.19
C VAL A 148 2.99 -19.70 15.59
N GLU A 149 3.97 -19.66 16.51
CA GLU A 149 4.59 -20.87 17.06
C GLU A 149 3.55 -21.75 17.76
N LYS A 150 2.63 -21.16 18.51
CA LYS A 150 1.64 -21.89 19.29
C LYS A 150 0.43 -22.33 18.46
N TYR A 151 -0.04 -21.52 17.53
CA TYR A 151 -1.33 -21.71 16.86
C TYR A 151 -1.21 -22.00 15.35
N GLY A 152 -0.02 -21.86 14.75
CA GLY A 152 0.22 -22.01 13.31
C GLY A 152 -0.12 -20.75 12.54
N TYR A 153 0.40 -20.65 11.30
CA TYR A 153 0.26 -19.52 10.40
C TYR A 153 -0.40 -19.95 9.10
N ALA A 154 -1.58 -19.40 8.82
CA ALA A 154 -2.46 -19.82 7.74
C ALA A 154 -2.25 -19.09 6.40
N SER A 155 -1.57 -17.95 6.42
CA SER A 155 -1.36 -17.13 5.22
C SER A 155 -0.13 -17.56 4.42
N SER A 156 0.00 -17.04 3.22
CA SER A 156 1.21 -17.10 2.40
C SER A 156 2.33 -16.23 3.02
N GLY A 157 3.43 -16.04 2.30
CA GLY A 157 4.56 -15.25 2.81
C GLY A 157 4.25 -13.76 2.92
N GLU A 158 4.66 -13.16 4.04
CA GLU A 158 4.41 -11.74 4.36
C GLU A 158 5.67 -11.00 4.79
N SER A 159 5.79 -9.77 4.31
CA SER A 159 6.72 -8.76 4.82
C SER A 159 5.96 -7.77 5.71
N PHE A 160 6.40 -7.62 6.97
CA PHE A 160 5.81 -6.69 7.94
C PHE A 160 6.76 -5.53 8.21
N SER A 161 6.29 -4.30 7.99
CA SER A 161 6.90 -3.08 8.51
C SER A 161 6.42 -2.86 9.93
N ILE A 162 7.31 -2.82 10.91
CA ILE A 162 6.97 -2.67 12.34
C ILE A 162 7.77 -1.51 12.92
N ALA A 163 7.08 -0.54 13.50
CA ALA A 163 7.72 0.66 14.03
C ALA A 163 7.16 1.08 15.39
N ASP A 164 8.00 1.69 16.19
CA ASP A 164 7.65 2.42 17.40
C ASP A 164 8.46 3.73 17.51
N LYS A 165 8.38 4.41 18.64
CA LYS A 165 9.12 5.64 18.95
C LYS A 165 10.65 5.50 18.87
N ASN A 166 11.18 4.30 18.94
CA ASN A 166 12.61 4.03 19.08
C ASN A 166 13.20 3.24 17.91
N GLU A 167 12.47 2.29 17.37
CA GLU A 167 12.98 1.28 16.44
C GLU A 167 12.05 1.10 15.23
N LEU A 168 12.68 0.73 14.11
CA LEU A 168 12.06 0.44 12.83
C LEU A 168 12.55 -0.92 12.34
N TRP A 169 11.62 -1.84 12.03
CA TRP A 169 11.91 -3.22 11.67
C TRP A 169 11.22 -3.63 10.39
N LEU A 170 11.89 -4.44 9.58
CA LEU A 170 11.27 -5.27 8.57
C LEU A 170 11.33 -6.72 9.04
N MET A 171 10.17 -7.38 9.14
CA MET A 171 10.05 -8.80 9.45
C MET A 171 9.44 -9.54 8.28
N GLU A 172 10.03 -10.65 7.88
CA GLU A 172 9.48 -11.54 6.86
C GLU A 172 9.13 -12.89 7.46
N MET A 173 8.00 -13.46 7.04
CA MET A 173 7.44 -14.68 7.61
C MET A 173 6.81 -15.56 6.53
N VAL A 174 7.01 -16.87 6.66
CA VAL A 174 6.29 -17.92 5.90
C VAL A 174 5.86 -19.02 6.86
N GLY A 175 4.84 -19.80 6.50
CA GLY A 175 4.45 -20.98 7.26
C GLY A 175 5.45 -22.12 7.17
N LYS A 176 5.13 -23.25 7.80
CA LYS A 176 5.89 -24.52 7.76
C LYS A 176 5.16 -25.62 6.99
N GLY A 177 4.10 -25.27 6.25
CA GLY A 177 3.26 -26.21 5.53
C GLY A 177 2.35 -27.04 6.44
N PRO A 178 1.56 -27.96 5.86
CA PRO A 178 0.46 -28.64 6.56
C PRO A 178 0.90 -29.65 7.62
N ASN A 179 2.19 -30.00 7.68
CA ASN A 179 2.71 -31.07 8.52
C ASN A 179 3.52 -30.57 9.73
N GLU A 180 3.92 -29.31 9.77
CA GLU A 180 4.68 -28.73 10.87
C GLU A 180 4.01 -27.42 11.32
N LYS A 181 3.68 -27.31 12.60
CA LYS A 181 3.09 -26.10 13.17
C LYS A 181 4.13 -24.99 13.33
N GLY A 182 3.73 -23.75 13.16
CA GLY A 182 4.56 -22.58 13.38
C GLY A 182 4.83 -21.79 12.13
N ALA A 183 5.84 -20.95 12.20
CA ALA A 183 6.30 -20.14 11.08
C ALA A 183 7.83 -20.01 11.06
N LEU A 184 8.37 -19.78 9.88
CA LEU A 184 9.78 -19.41 9.66
C LEU A 184 9.82 -17.91 9.40
N TRP A 185 10.66 -17.21 10.13
CA TRP A 185 10.68 -15.74 10.07
C TRP A 185 12.05 -15.18 10.40
N VAL A 186 12.31 -13.99 9.91
CA VAL A 186 13.46 -13.16 10.22
C VAL A 186 13.02 -11.70 10.32
N ALA A 187 13.50 -10.98 11.32
CA ALA A 187 13.28 -9.55 11.50
C ALA A 187 14.64 -8.84 11.53
N VAL A 188 14.76 -7.79 10.72
CA VAL A 188 15.96 -6.96 10.61
C VAL A 188 15.60 -5.52 10.97
N ARG A 189 16.32 -4.93 11.94
CA ARG A 189 16.19 -3.54 12.30
C ARG A 189 16.77 -2.65 11.20
N ILE A 190 15.96 -1.69 10.73
CA ILE A 190 16.42 -0.68 9.78
C ILE A 190 17.16 0.42 10.56
N PRO A 191 18.38 0.81 10.17
CA PRO A 191 19.12 1.88 10.83
C PRO A 191 18.33 3.21 10.82
N ASP A 192 18.49 3.99 11.89
CA ASP A 192 17.74 5.24 12.06
C ASP A 192 17.96 6.26 10.94
N ASP A 193 19.11 6.22 10.25
CA ASP A 193 19.49 7.14 9.16
C ASP A 193 19.27 6.53 7.76
N CYS A 194 18.51 5.44 7.68
CA CYS A 194 18.24 4.72 6.43
C CYS A 194 16.75 4.71 6.06
N ILE A 195 16.53 4.42 4.77
CA ILE A 195 15.22 4.13 4.20
C ILE A 195 15.20 2.70 3.67
N ALA A 196 14.04 2.04 3.71
CA ALA A 196 13.80 0.72 3.15
C ALA A 196 12.45 0.67 2.45
N ALA A 197 12.25 -0.34 1.60
CA ALA A 197 10.98 -0.57 0.90
C ALA A 197 10.79 -2.06 0.61
N HIS A 198 9.53 -2.48 0.60
CA HIS A 198 9.11 -3.80 0.12
C HIS A 198 7.78 -3.70 -0.63
N ALA A 199 7.58 -4.60 -1.57
CA ALA A 199 6.44 -4.54 -2.46
C ALA A 199 6.16 -5.93 -3.07
N ASN A 200 5.59 -6.84 -2.29
CA ASN A 200 5.21 -8.21 -2.68
C ASN A 200 6.39 -9.11 -3.13
N GLN A 201 7.60 -8.85 -2.66
CA GLN A 201 8.73 -9.75 -2.77
C GLN A 201 9.53 -9.73 -1.47
N SER A 202 10.02 -10.88 -1.04
CA SER A 202 10.91 -11.01 0.09
C SER A 202 12.22 -10.25 -0.18
N ARG A 203 12.59 -9.36 0.74
CA ARG A 203 13.74 -8.45 0.60
C ARG A 203 14.93 -8.84 1.48
N ILE A 204 14.69 -9.69 2.50
CA ILE A 204 15.76 -10.10 3.42
C ILE A 204 16.54 -11.26 2.79
N HIS A 205 17.66 -10.94 2.17
CA HIS A 205 18.60 -11.93 1.67
C HIS A 205 19.49 -12.45 2.79
N LYS A 206 20.78 -12.15 2.78
CA LYS A 206 21.71 -12.50 3.86
C LYS A 206 21.52 -11.55 5.05
N PHE A 207 21.64 -12.06 6.25
CA PHE A 207 21.54 -11.28 7.48
C PHE A 207 22.61 -11.67 8.50
N LEU A 208 22.96 -10.73 9.39
CA LEU A 208 24.02 -10.91 10.38
C LEU A 208 23.52 -11.72 11.57
N GLN A 209 23.63 -13.04 11.52
CA GLN A 209 23.09 -13.98 12.52
C GLN A 209 23.64 -13.77 13.94
N TYR A 210 24.83 -13.15 14.07
CA TYR A 210 25.44 -12.82 15.35
C TYR A 210 24.98 -11.48 15.95
N ASP A 211 24.36 -10.60 15.16
CA ASP A 211 23.89 -9.29 15.61
C ASP A 211 22.51 -9.38 16.28
N LYS A 212 22.46 -9.94 17.48
CA LYS A 212 21.22 -10.15 18.24
C LYS A 212 20.50 -8.85 18.62
N LYS A 213 21.15 -7.70 18.47
CA LYS A 213 20.54 -6.40 18.71
C LYS A 213 19.67 -5.96 17.52
N ASN A 214 20.13 -6.21 16.29
CA ASN A 214 19.51 -5.71 15.08
C ASN A 214 18.91 -6.83 14.20
N VAL A 215 19.10 -8.10 14.57
CA VAL A 215 18.55 -9.25 13.85
C VAL A 215 17.97 -10.26 14.83
N ILE A 216 16.70 -10.62 14.64
CA ILE A 216 16.01 -11.67 15.38
C ILE A 216 15.37 -12.62 14.36
N TYR A 217 15.40 -13.92 14.62
CA TYR A 217 14.90 -14.92 13.67
C TYR A 217 14.50 -16.22 14.34
N ALA A 218 13.64 -17.01 13.68
CA ALA A 218 13.24 -18.32 14.13
C ALA A 218 14.45 -19.27 14.25
N LYS A 219 14.59 -19.94 15.39
CA LYS A 219 15.79 -20.78 15.70
C LYS A 219 16.05 -21.84 14.66
N ASP A 220 15.01 -22.34 14.02
CA ASP A 220 15.05 -23.45 13.06
C ASP A 220 15.01 -22.99 11.59
N VAL A 221 15.02 -21.68 11.29
CA VAL A 221 14.87 -21.14 9.93
C VAL A 221 15.90 -21.73 8.95
N ILE A 222 17.15 -21.86 9.34
CA ILE A 222 18.23 -22.40 8.49
C ILE A 222 18.17 -23.93 8.43
N SER A 223 17.97 -24.60 9.58
CA SER A 223 17.91 -26.06 9.63
C SER A 223 16.68 -26.60 8.90
N TYR A 224 15.54 -25.89 8.97
CA TYR A 224 14.34 -26.19 8.20
C TYR A 224 14.62 -26.12 6.68
N ALA A 225 15.23 -25.02 6.23
CA ALA A 225 15.57 -24.83 4.82
C ALA A 225 16.49 -25.95 4.30
N ARG A 226 17.47 -26.39 5.10
CA ARG A 226 18.32 -27.55 4.75
C ARG A 226 17.56 -28.86 4.70
N LYS A 227 16.75 -29.14 5.71
CA LYS A 227 15.92 -30.36 5.79
C LYS A 227 15.04 -30.53 4.56
N HIS A 228 14.50 -29.40 4.03
CA HIS A 228 13.59 -29.41 2.88
C HIS A 228 14.29 -29.16 1.54
N GLY A 229 15.63 -29.05 1.51
CA GLY A 229 16.39 -28.87 0.27
C GLY A 229 16.31 -27.45 -0.33
N TYR A 230 15.83 -26.46 0.42
CA TYR A 230 15.75 -25.06 -0.02
C TYR A 230 17.07 -24.32 0.11
N PHE A 231 18.00 -24.87 0.86
CA PHE A 231 19.32 -24.30 1.07
C PHE A 231 20.37 -25.38 1.28
N THR A 232 21.54 -25.16 0.66
CA THR A 232 22.77 -25.93 0.89
C THR A 232 23.93 -24.97 1.11
N GLY A 233 24.86 -25.29 1.96
CA GLY A 233 26.05 -24.45 2.22
C GLY A 233 26.21 -24.04 3.68
N LYS A 234 27.06 -23.02 3.92
CA LYS A 234 27.36 -22.52 5.28
C LYS A 234 26.24 -21.60 5.77
N ASP A 235 25.97 -21.57 7.08
CA ASP A 235 24.94 -20.69 7.67
C ASP A 235 25.13 -19.21 7.29
N ALA A 236 26.37 -18.74 7.21
CA ALA A 236 26.68 -17.37 6.82
C ALA A 236 26.25 -17.00 5.39
N ASP A 237 26.00 -18.00 4.52
CA ASP A 237 25.54 -17.81 3.15
C ASP A 237 24.03 -17.93 3.00
N PHE A 238 23.33 -18.20 4.10
CA PHE A 238 21.88 -18.35 4.07
C PHE A 238 21.18 -17.04 3.67
N SER A 239 20.29 -17.13 2.69
CA SER A 239 19.39 -16.05 2.24
C SER A 239 17.96 -16.48 2.50
N PHE A 240 17.23 -15.71 3.31
CA PHE A 240 15.82 -15.98 3.58
C PHE A 240 14.99 -15.90 2.29
N ALA A 241 15.14 -14.82 1.52
CA ALA A 241 14.44 -14.61 0.27
C ALA A 241 14.68 -15.78 -0.72
N ASN A 242 15.97 -16.15 -0.96
CA ASN A 242 16.26 -17.22 -1.91
C ASN A 242 15.73 -18.59 -1.45
N ALA A 243 15.72 -18.86 -0.14
CA ALA A 243 15.22 -20.11 0.40
C ALA A 243 13.69 -20.22 0.31
N PHE A 244 12.96 -19.17 0.66
CA PHE A 244 11.51 -19.23 0.89
C PHE A 244 10.67 -18.49 -0.14
N SER A 245 11.25 -17.55 -0.88
CA SER A 245 10.59 -16.77 -1.95
C SER A 245 11.56 -16.51 -3.10
N PRO A 246 12.03 -17.57 -3.81
CA PRO A 246 12.96 -17.37 -4.92
C PRO A 246 12.33 -16.49 -5.99
N ALA A 247 13.09 -15.48 -6.43
CA ALA A 247 12.61 -14.49 -7.38
C ALA A 247 12.34 -15.12 -8.75
N ASP A 248 11.21 -14.77 -9.34
CA ASP A 248 10.87 -14.97 -10.75
C ASP A 248 10.72 -13.60 -11.44
N PHE A 249 10.27 -13.61 -12.71
CA PHE A 249 10.06 -12.37 -13.45
C PHE A 249 9.08 -11.43 -12.75
N GLY A 250 7.94 -11.95 -12.28
CA GLY A 250 6.91 -11.16 -11.60
C GLY A 250 7.40 -10.56 -10.30
N ALA A 251 8.13 -11.35 -9.50
CA ALA A 251 8.75 -10.92 -8.25
C ALA A 251 9.73 -9.75 -8.44
N VAL A 252 10.48 -9.75 -9.54
CA VAL A 252 11.44 -8.68 -9.84
C VAL A 252 10.75 -7.50 -10.52
N ARG A 253 10.03 -7.76 -11.63
CA ARG A 253 9.48 -6.69 -12.47
C ARG A 253 8.26 -6.00 -11.90
N PHE A 254 7.32 -6.75 -11.31
CA PHE A 254 6.10 -6.17 -10.75
C PHE A 254 6.25 -5.78 -9.28
N CYS A 255 7.27 -6.31 -8.59
CA CYS A 255 7.44 -6.12 -7.15
C CYS A 255 8.71 -5.33 -6.83
N ASP A 256 9.90 -5.89 -6.97
CA ASP A 256 11.15 -5.20 -6.63
C ASP A 256 11.37 -3.90 -7.41
N ALA A 257 10.88 -3.79 -8.64
CA ALA A 257 10.94 -2.55 -9.42
C ALA A 257 10.22 -1.38 -8.72
N ARG A 258 9.14 -1.63 -7.96
CA ARG A 258 8.46 -0.59 -7.16
C ARG A 258 9.32 -0.14 -5.97
N ALA A 259 9.96 -1.07 -5.27
CA ALA A 259 10.91 -0.73 -4.21
C ALA A 259 12.12 0.03 -4.78
N TRP A 260 12.63 -0.39 -5.94
CA TRP A 260 13.69 0.31 -6.66
C TRP A 260 13.28 1.75 -7.03
N SER A 261 12.05 1.97 -7.52
CA SER A 261 11.57 3.30 -7.86
C SER A 261 11.61 4.25 -6.67
N PHE A 262 11.16 3.79 -5.49
CA PHE A 262 11.27 4.57 -4.26
C PHE A 262 12.73 4.93 -3.95
N PHE A 263 13.65 3.97 -3.99
CA PHE A 263 15.06 4.26 -3.75
C PHE A 263 15.66 5.21 -4.80
N ASN A 264 15.29 5.03 -6.08
CA ASN A 264 15.78 5.87 -7.18
C ASN A 264 15.47 7.37 -7.01
N ARG A 265 14.38 7.70 -6.31
CA ARG A 265 14.02 9.09 -5.99
C ARG A 265 14.97 9.72 -4.96
N PHE A 266 15.53 8.93 -4.05
CA PHE A 266 16.21 9.42 -2.85
C PHE A 266 17.65 8.94 -2.68
N VAL A 267 18.13 8.04 -3.52
CA VAL A 267 19.46 7.42 -3.45
C VAL A 267 20.14 7.56 -4.79
N ASP A 268 21.41 7.99 -4.80
CA ASP A 268 22.19 8.10 -6.03
C ASP A 268 22.75 6.72 -6.47
N GLY A 269 22.91 6.54 -7.80
CA GLY A 269 23.51 5.34 -8.38
C GLY A 269 22.59 4.12 -8.38
N MET A 270 21.26 4.32 -8.32
CA MET A 270 20.29 3.22 -8.43
C MET A 270 20.17 2.65 -9.85
N ASP A 271 20.64 3.38 -10.85
CA ASP A 271 20.71 2.95 -12.25
C ASP A 271 21.56 1.68 -12.45
N LYS A 272 22.56 1.43 -11.61
CA LYS A 272 23.36 0.18 -11.65
C LYS A 272 22.55 -1.10 -11.37
N TYR A 273 21.33 -0.97 -10.83
CA TYR A 273 20.45 -2.11 -10.57
C TYR A 273 19.36 -2.28 -11.65
N LEU A 274 19.40 -1.49 -12.73
CA LEU A 274 18.44 -1.61 -13.83
C LEU A 274 18.44 -3.00 -14.47
N ASP A 275 19.62 -3.62 -14.63
CA ASP A 275 19.74 -4.99 -15.16
C ASP A 275 19.06 -6.04 -14.25
N TYR A 276 18.99 -5.79 -12.95
CA TYR A 276 18.22 -6.63 -12.04
C TYR A 276 16.72 -6.37 -12.19
N VAL A 277 16.28 -5.10 -12.01
CA VAL A 277 14.84 -4.77 -11.94
C VAL A 277 14.11 -4.83 -13.27
N ASP A 278 14.81 -4.93 -14.42
CA ASP A 278 14.17 -5.21 -15.71
C ASP A 278 13.60 -6.64 -15.80
N GLY A 279 14.01 -7.52 -14.87
CA GLY A 279 13.52 -8.89 -14.72
C GLY A 279 14.06 -9.88 -15.78
N LYS A 280 14.95 -9.45 -16.70
CA LYS A 280 15.48 -10.31 -17.77
C LYS A 280 16.73 -11.08 -17.37
N HIS A 281 17.38 -10.69 -16.29
CA HIS A 281 18.67 -11.23 -15.83
C HIS A 281 18.57 -11.91 -14.47
N ILE A 282 17.45 -12.57 -14.18
CA ILE A 282 17.22 -13.27 -12.90
C ILE A 282 18.28 -14.33 -12.66
N GLY A 283 18.88 -14.30 -11.45
CA GLY A 283 19.96 -15.21 -11.06
C GLY A 283 21.34 -14.85 -11.62
N GLN A 284 21.45 -13.81 -12.45
CA GLN A 284 22.72 -13.28 -12.98
C GLN A 284 23.05 -11.91 -12.41
N ALA A 285 22.06 -11.03 -12.29
CA ALA A 285 22.21 -9.72 -11.67
C ALA A 285 21.92 -9.79 -10.15
N GLU A 286 22.70 -9.07 -9.37
CA GLU A 286 22.53 -9.02 -7.92
C GLU A 286 21.39 -8.08 -7.52
N PRO A 287 20.54 -8.47 -6.56
CA PRO A 287 19.53 -7.60 -6.00
C PRO A 287 20.14 -6.41 -5.25
N PHE A 288 19.44 -5.30 -5.18
CA PHE A 288 19.89 -4.16 -4.39
C PHE A 288 19.72 -4.40 -2.88
N PRO A 289 20.51 -3.72 -2.02
CA PRO A 289 20.47 -3.85 -0.57
C PRO A 289 19.06 -3.62 0.02
N LEU A 290 18.83 -4.16 1.21
CA LEU A 290 17.57 -4.04 1.95
C LEU A 290 17.24 -2.58 2.29
N TYR A 291 18.24 -1.77 2.61
CA TYR A 291 18.09 -0.37 2.99
C TYR A 291 19.25 0.47 2.48
N PHE A 292 19.01 1.78 2.35
CA PHE A 292 20.00 2.76 1.93
C PHE A 292 19.94 4.01 2.80
N LYS A 293 21.08 4.70 2.91
CA LYS A 293 21.09 6.07 3.41
C LYS A 293 20.63 7.00 2.28
N PRO A 294 19.61 7.85 2.50
CA PRO A 294 19.16 8.76 1.46
C PRO A 294 20.14 9.93 1.28
N LYS A 295 20.19 10.51 0.07
CA LYS A 295 21.01 11.68 -0.27
C LYS A 295 20.57 12.97 0.42
N ARG A 296 19.35 13.04 0.91
CA ARG A 296 18.77 14.12 1.70
C ARG A 296 17.74 13.58 2.69
N LEU A 297 17.42 14.37 3.69
CA LEU A 297 16.33 14.05 4.60
C LEU A 297 14.97 14.11 3.87
N LEU A 298 14.08 13.19 4.19
CA LEU A 298 12.75 13.09 3.62
C LEU A 298 11.73 13.84 4.49
N SER A 299 10.88 14.61 3.85
CA SER A 299 9.69 15.18 4.47
C SER A 299 8.51 14.20 4.39
N ARG A 300 7.44 14.46 5.15
CA ARG A 300 6.17 13.77 5.00
C ARG A 300 5.67 13.81 3.55
N GLN A 301 5.78 14.96 2.89
CA GLN A 301 5.35 15.12 1.50
C GLN A 301 6.14 14.21 0.55
N ASP A 302 7.43 14.03 0.77
CA ASP A 302 8.24 13.10 -0.05
C ASP A 302 7.73 11.66 0.02
N ILE A 303 7.24 11.24 1.18
CA ILE A 303 6.67 9.90 1.38
C ILE A 303 5.31 9.81 0.67
N MET A 304 4.44 10.82 0.83
CA MET A 304 3.17 10.91 0.12
C MET A 304 3.35 10.87 -1.40
N ASP A 305 4.33 11.63 -1.92
CA ASP A 305 4.65 11.65 -3.35
C ASP A 305 5.28 10.32 -3.83
N GLY A 306 6.02 9.63 -2.96
CA GLY A 306 6.51 8.28 -3.23
C GLY A 306 5.37 7.26 -3.39
N MET A 307 4.31 7.36 -2.56
CA MET A 307 3.13 6.51 -2.67
C MET A 307 2.31 6.79 -3.95
N ARG A 308 2.50 7.96 -4.57
CA ARG A 308 1.83 8.42 -5.81
C ARG A 308 2.61 8.13 -7.08
N ASP A 309 3.73 7.41 -7.01
CA ASP A 309 4.69 7.20 -8.10
C ASP A 309 4.17 6.27 -9.20
N HIS A 310 4.46 6.63 -10.49
CA HIS A 310 4.16 5.82 -11.68
C HIS A 310 5.42 5.60 -12.54
N TYR A 311 6.59 5.53 -11.92
CA TYR A 311 7.89 5.43 -12.60
C TYR A 311 8.27 6.66 -13.44
N GLU A 312 7.70 7.84 -13.17
CA GLU A 312 7.93 9.05 -13.98
C GLU A 312 9.43 9.35 -14.12
N GLY A 313 9.86 9.57 -15.36
CA GLY A 313 11.25 9.89 -15.69
C GLY A 313 12.23 8.72 -15.63
N THR A 314 11.76 7.49 -15.42
CA THR A 314 12.57 6.26 -15.47
C THR A 314 12.39 5.52 -16.78
N PRO A 315 13.20 4.47 -17.09
CA PRO A 315 12.95 3.58 -18.22
C PRO A 315 11.61 2.82 -18.16
N PHE A 316 10.95 2.82 -17.01
CA PHE A 316 9.68 2.12 -16.76
C PHE A 316 8.46 3.06 -16.79
N ASP A 317 8.67 4.32 -17.16
CA ASP A 317 7.62 5.34 -17.24
C ASP A 317 6.49 4.91 -18.17
N VAL A 318 5.33 4.65 -17.56
CA VAL A 318 4.16 4.10 -18.27
C VAL A 318 3.47 5.10 -19.20
N GLN A 319 3.88 6.37 -19.18
CA GLN A 319 3.40 7.42 -20.08
C GLN A 319 4.30 7.62 -21.32
N LYS A 320 5.16 6.65 -21.67
CA LYS A 320 6.10 6.72 -22.80
C LYS A 320 5.76 5.81 -23.98
N ASP A 321 4.68 5.05 -23.89
CA ASP A 321 4.25 4.15 -24.97
C ASP A 321 2.74 4.29 -25.27
N CYS A 322 2.25 3.57 -26.30
CA CYS A 322 0.85 3.62 -26.71
C CYS A 322 -0.15 3.09 -25.66
N GLY A 323 0.32 2.36 -24.65
CA GLY A 323 -0.52 1.83 -23.56
C GLY A 323 -1.13 2.92 -22.67
N MET A 324 -0.58 4.15 -22.68
CA MET A 324 -1.18 5.30 -21.99
C MET A 324 -2.52 5.75 -22.62
N GLY A 325 -2.81 5.33 -23.86
CA GLY A 325 -4.01 5.70 -24.59
C GLY A 325 -4.10 7.20 -24.92
N SER A 326 -5.25 7.61 -25.44
CA SER A 326 -5.50 9.02 -25.79
C SER A 326 -5.62 9.96 -24.59
N GLY A 327 -5.81 9.42 -23.42
CA GLY A 327 -5.87 10.17 -22.16
C GLY A 327 -4.54 10.35 -21.45
N GLU A 328 -3.46 9.78 -22.00
CA GLU A 328 -2.11 9.76 -21.40
C GLU A 328 -2.10 9.24 -19.97
N MET A 329 -2.85 8.16 -19.73
CA MET A 329 -3.10 7.58 -18.42
C MET A 329 -1.86 6.82 -17.89
N PRO A 330 -1.40 7.05 -16.64
CA PRO A 330 -0.26 6.35 -16.06
C PRO A 330 -0.64 4.99 -15.43
N TYR A 331 -1.72 4.38 -15.87
CA TYR A 331 -2.25 3.12 -15.35
C TYR A 331 -2.35 2.09 -16.46
N ARG A 332 -2.29 0.82 -16.08
CA ARG A 332 -2.45 -0.31 -17.02
C ARG A 332 -3.61 -1.20 -16.60
N PRO A 333 -4.40 -1.70 -17.58
CA PRO A 333 -5.44 -2.68 -17.27
C PRO A 333 -4.81 -4.00 -16.81
N THR A 334 -5.52 -4.73 -15.95
CA THR A 334 -5.18 -6.10 -15.57
C THR A 334 -6.01 -7.11 -16.37
N PRO A 335 -5.51 -8.34 -16.55
CA PRO A 335 -4.25 -8.87 -16.05
C PRO A 335 -3.03 -8.20 -16.69
N LEU A 336 -1.94 -8.06 -15.91
CA LEU A 336 -0.70 -7.44 -16.40
C LEU A 336 -0.01 -8.30 -17.46
N GLU A 337 -0.18 -9.60 -17.44
CA GLU A 337 0.33 -10.53 -18.45
C GLU A 337 -0.77 -10.90 -19.44
N PHE A 338 -0.41 -10.94 -20.71
CA PHE A 338 -1.33 -11.35 -21.79
C PHE A 338 -0.59 -12.09 -22.90
N THR A 339 -1.33 -12.86 -23.69
CA THR A 339 -0.79 -13.61 -24.85
C THR A 339 -1.32 -13.01 -26.14
N TYR A 340 -0.43 -12.74 -27.10
CA TYR A 340 -0.78 -12.32 -28.44
C TYR A 340 0.11 -13.04 -29.46
N ASN A 341 -0.50 -13.63 -30.50
CA ASN A 341 0.18 -14.43 -31.52
C ASN A 341 1.16 -15.48 -30.95
N GLY A 342 0.74 -16.19 -29.89
CA GLY A 342 1.50 -17.25 -29.23
C GLY A 342 2.69 -16.77 -28.38
N LYS A 343 2.90 -15.46 -28.24
CA LYS A 343 3.93 -14.86 -27.40
C LYS A 343 3.31 -14.22 -26.16
N LYS A 344 3.99 -14.34 -25.00
CA LYS A 344 3.60 -13.69 -23.76
C LYS A 344 4.18 -12.27 -23.68
N TYR A 345 3.38 -11.35 -23.22
CA TYR A 345 3.71 -9.94 -22.99
C TYR A 345 3.26 -9.54 -21.60
N PHE A 346 3.73 -8.38 -21.12
CA PHE A 346 3.34 -7.83 -19.82
C PHE A 346 3.13 -6.31 -19.91
N ASN A 347 2.41 -5.77 -18.93
CA ASN A 347 2.31 -4.35 -18.66
C ASN A 347 3.04 -3.99 -17.36
N GLU A 348 3.46 -2.74 -17.23
CA GLU A 348 4.07 -2.21 -16.02
C GLU A 348 3.07 -2.11 -14.86
N ARG A 349 3.58 -2.27 -13.63
CA ARG A 349 2.85 -2.07 -12.41
C ARG A 349 3.52 -1.02 -11.52
N PRO A 350 3.04 0.23 -11.51
CA PRO A 350 3.58 1.29 -10.66
C PRO A 350 3.16 1.13 -9.19
N ILE A 351 3.67 2.02 -8.33
CA ILE A 351 3.34 2.09 -6.89
C ILE A 351 1.90 2.58 -6.71
N SER A 352 1.53 3.69 -7.34
CA SER A 352 0.15 4.18 -7.38
C SER A 352 -0.62 3.45 -8.48
N THR A 353 -1.75 2.86 -8.15
CA THR A 353 -2.52 2.04 -9.07
C THR A 353 -4.02 2.16 -8.79
N GLN A 354 -4.83 1.95 -9.84
CA GLN A 354 -6.29 1.99 -9.76
C GLN A 354 -6.91 0.90 -8.87
N GLN A 355 -6.14 -0.08 -8.45
CA GLN A 355 -6.59 -1.16 -7.55
C GLN A 355 -6.34 -0.87 -6.07
N THR A 356 -5.72 0.28 -5.73
CA THR A 356 -5.53 0.66 -4.33
C THR A 356 -6.88 0.96 -3.69
N ALA A 357 -7.22 0.24 -2.62
CA ALA A 357 -8.42 0.52 -1.83
C ALA A 357 -8.16 1.56 -0.74
N ASP A 358 -7.00 1.44 -0.08
CA ASP A 358 -6.58 2.29 1.02
C ASP A 358 -5.09 2.61 0.93
N THR A 359 -4.73 3.81 1.39
CA THR A 359 -3.34 4.22 1.57
C THR A 359 -3.13 4.76 2.98
N TYR A 360 -2.05 4.32 3.61
CA TYR A 360 -1.71 4.61 5.01
C TYR A 360 -0.27 5.10 5.11
N ILE A 361 -0.04 6.12 5.93
CA ILE A 361 1.30 6.55 6.33
C ILE A 361 1.26 6.79 7.84
N ALA A 362 1.89 5.92 8.63
CA ALA A 362 2.07 6.16 10.05
C ALA A 362 3.28 7.07 10.29
N GLN A 363 3.06 8.19 10.96
CA GLN A 363 4.07 9.12 11.45
C GLN A 363 4.19 8.97 12.96
N ILE A 364 5.38 8.63 13.43
CA ILE A 364 5.66 8.31 14.83
C ILE A 364 6.65 9.34 15.38
N ARG A 365 6.26 10.07 16.44
CA ARG A 365 7.01 11.18 17.04
C ARG A 365 7.16 10.99 18.54
N GLY A 366 8.20 10.27 18.94
CA GLY A 366 8.43 9.87 20.34
C GLY A 366 8.71 10.99 21.32
N TRP A 367 8.91 12.23 20.86
CA TRP A 367 9.11 13.43 21.71
C TRP A 367 7.81 14.14 22.08
N LEU A 368 6.68 13.72 21.53
CA LEU A 368 5.35 14.25 21.83
C LEU A 368 4.56 13.25 22.70
N PRO A 369 3.56 13.72 23.46
CA PRO A 369 2.58 12.82 24.08
C PRO A 369 1.96 11.89 23.05
N ASP A 370 1.69 10.64 23.40
CA ASP A 370 1.23 9.63 22.44
C ASP A 370 -0.03 10.07 21.67
N ALA A 371 -0.95 10.75 22.35
CA ALA A 371 -2.17 11.28 21.73
C ALA A 371 -1.91 12.25 20.55
N VAL A 372 -0.76 12.94 20.57
CA VAL A 372 -0.37 13.94 19.55
C VAL A 372 0.71 13.37 18.63
N GLY A 373 1.60 12.53 19.16
CA GLY A 373 2.80 12.05 18.50
C GLY A 373 2.53 11.05 17.39
N GLY A 374 1.55 10.15 17.57
CA GLY A 374 1.18 9.13 16.60
C GLY A 374 0.08 9.60 15.66
N ILE A 375 0.35 9.66 14.37
CA ILE A 375 -0.63 10.00 13.34
C ILE A 375 -0.63 8.92 12.27
N LEU A 376 -1.81 8.47 11.88
CA LEU A 376 -2.06 7.74 10.66
C LEU A 376 -2.62 8.70 9.61
N TRP A 377 -1.84 9.03 8.59
CA TRP A 377 -2.30 9.75 7.41
C TRP A 377 -3.04 8.74 6.55
N TYR A 378 -4.34 8.92 6.42
CA TYR A 378 -5.22 7.95 5.77
C TYR A 378 -5.88 8.54 4.53
N GLY A 379 -6.00 7.73 3.48
CA GLY A 379 -6.79 8.01 2.30
C GLY A 379 -7.43 6.75 1.73
N SER A 380 -8.64 6.86 1.21
CA SER A 380 -9.33 5.78 0.51
C SER A 380 -9.22 5.98 -0.99
N ASP A 381 -8.96 4.92 -1.74
CA ASP A 381 -8.76 4.89 -3.19
C ASP A 381 -7.29 5.17 -3.59
N ASP A 382 -7.00 5.26 -4.88
CA ASP A 382 -5.71 5.52 -5.50
C ASP A 382 -4.98 6.74 -4.87
N PRO A 383 -3.79 6.58 -4.29
CA PRO A 383 -3.09 7.64 -3.58
C PRO A 383 -2.79 8.88 -4.41
N ASN A 384 -2.69 8.75 -5.74
CA ASN A 384 -2.51 9.89 -6.64
C ASN A 384 -3.80 10.71 -6.80
N MET A 385 -4.94 10.10 -6.52
CA MET A 385 -6.27 10.68 -6.72
C MET A 385 -6.94 11.17 -5.43
N ILE A 386 -6.24 11.13 -4.27
CA ILE A 386 -6.82 11.48 -2.96
C ILE A 386 -5.97 12.49 -2.20
N SER A 387 -6.60 13.17 -1.22
CA SER A 387 -5.90 13.93 -0.18
C SER A 387 -5.95 13.14 1.13
N TYR A 388 -4.83 13.13 1.86
CA TYR A 388 -4.73 12.42 3.13
C TYR A 388 -5.44 13.15 4.26
N THR A 389 -6.05 12.40 5.16
CA THR A 389 -6.67 12.88 6.40
C THR A 389 -5.86 12.41 7.61
N PRO A 390 -5.51 13.28 8.58
CA PRO A 390 -4.79 12.88 9.79
C PRO A 390 -5.75 12.18 10.78
N ILE A 391 -5.39 10.98 11.18
CA ILE A 391 -6.07 10.21 12.23
C ILE A 391 -5.07 10.03 13.38
N TYR A 392 -5.32 10.65 14.51
CA TYR A 392 -4.43 10.50 15.65
C TYR A 392 -4.63 9.15 16.35
N CYS A 393 -3.55 8.54 16.79
CA CYS A 393 -3.55 7.16 17.28
C CYS A 393 -4.41 6.91 18.51
N GLN A 394 -4.77 7.96 19.27
CA GLN A 394 -5.68 7.88 20.42
C GLN A 394 -7.09 8.44 20.12
N ASN A 395 -7.42 8.72 18.87
CA ASN A 395 -8.79 9.08 18.52
C ASN A 395 -9.78 8.01 19.02
N THR A 396 -10.95 8.46 19.48
CA THR A 396 -11.99 7.56 20.03
C THR A 396 -13.05 7.15 19.00
N SER A 397 -12.91 7.63 17.78
CA SER A 397 -13.72 7.25 16.62
C SER A 397 -12.96 7.56 15.32
N VAL A 398 -13.44 7.02 14.21
CA VAL A 398 -13.00 7.40 12.85
C VAL A 398 -13.98 8.41 12.24
N PRO A 399 -13.56 9.25 11.27
CA PRO A 399 -14.49 10.07 10.51
C PRO A 399 -15.56 9.21 9.82
N GLU A 400 -16.84 9.60 9.90
CA GLU A 400 -17.97 8.82 9.35
C GLU A 400 -17.76 8.44 7.87
N CYS A 401 -17.11 9.29 7.08
CA CYS A 401 -16.87 9.01 5.67
C CYS A 401 -15.91 7.84 5.40
N PHE A 402 -15.09 7.46 6.38
CA PHE A 402 -14.15 6.33 6.26
C PHE A 402 -14.70 5.02 6.83
N ASP A 403 -15.87 5.07 7.47
CA ASP A 403 -16.66 3.91 7.91
C ASP A 403 -18.15 4.22 7.72
N ALA A 404 -18.54 4.48 6.47
CA ALA A 404 -19.86 4.97 6.13
C ALA A 404 -20.94 3.88 6.33
N PRO A 405 -21.95 4.09 7.16
CA PRO A 405 -22.98 3.09 7.42
C PRO A 405 -23.70 2.62 6.15
N GLY A 406 -23.77 1.30 5.95
CA GLY A 406 -24.45 0.67 4.83
C GLY A 406 -23.71 0.73 3.48
N ALA A 407 -22.45 1.19 3.47
CA ALA A 407 -21.56 1.10 2.31
C ALA A 407 -20.63 -0.11 2.45
N ASP A 408 -20.38 -0.81 1.36
CA ASP A 408 -19.41 -1.90 1.24
C ASP A 408 -18.89 -2.00 -0.20
N GLY A 409 -18.09 -3.02 -0.52
CA GLY A 409 -17.54 -3.22 -1.86
C GLY A 409 -18.57 -3.43 -2.99
N CYS A 410 -19.84 -3.66 -2.64
CA CYS A 410 -20.95 -3.86 -3.58
C CYS A 410 -22.07 -2.81 -3.42
N THR A 411 -21.99 -1.94 -2.42
CA THR A 411 -23.05 -0.97 -2.07
C THR A 411 -22.50 0.45 -2.08
N PHE A 412 -22.85 1.21 -3.12
CA PHE A 412 -22.45 2.61 -3.28
C PHE A 412 -23.11 3.53 -2.23
N SER A 413 -22.38 4.48 -1.70
CA SER A 413 -22.89 5.55 -0.84
C SER A 413 -22.16 6.87 -1.08
N TRP A 414 -22.92 7.95 -1.23
CA TRP A 414 -22.37 9.31 -1.24
C TRP A 414 -21.76 9.76 0.10
N LYS A 415 -21.96 8.99 1.17
CA LYS A 415 -21.30 9.21 2.47
C LYS A 415 -19.94 8.52 2.57
N SER A 416 -19.64 7.54 1.72
CA SER A 416 -18.39 6.82 1.69
C SER A 416 -17.30 7.59 0.95
N ALA A 417 -16.18 7.84 1.61
CA ALA A 417 -15.01 8.44 1.00
C ALA A 417 -14.47 7.56 -0.14
N PHE A 418 -14.41 6.23 0.06
CA PHE A 418 -13.99 5.29 -0.98
C PHE A 418 -14.79 5.47 -2.27
N TRP A 419 -16.12 5.40 -2.19
CA TRP A 419 -16.95 5.50 -3.39
C TRP A 419 -16.90 6.87 -4.05
N VAL A 420 -16.82 7.95 -3.28
CA VAL A 420 -16.72 9.31 -3.84
C VAL A 420 -15.35 9.54 -4.48
N CYS A 421 -14.26 9.07 -3.86
CA CYS A 421 -12.93 9.13 -4.45
C CYS A 421 -12.85 8.27 -5.73
N ASN A 422 -13.34 7.03 -5.67
CA ASN A 422 -13.36 6.10 -6.80
C ASN A 422 -14.20 6.63 -7.98
N TRP A 423 -15.32 7.32 -7.71
CA TRP A 423 -16.09 8.01 -8.73
C TRP A 423 -15.27 9.09 -9.46
N VAL A 424 -14.55 9.94 -8.73
CA VAL A 424 -13.66 10.97 -9.31
C VAL A 424 -12.52 10.33 -10.09
N SER A 425 -11.90 9.29 -9.55
CA SER A 425 -10.79 8.55 -10.18
C SER A 425 -11.22 7.93 -11.51
N ASN A 426 -12.35 7.21 -11.54
CA ASN A 426 -12.86 6.57 -12.74
C ASN A 426 -13.30 7.55 -13.83
N MET A 427 -13.76 8.76 -13.47
CA MET A 427 -13.98 9.83 -14.45
C MET A 427 -12.66 10.36 -15.02
N THR A 428 -11.62 10.40 -14.20
CA THR A 428 -10.32 11.02 -14.55
C THR A 428 -9.49 10.10 -15.44
N TYR A 429 -9.45 8.80 -15.18
CA TYR A 429 -8.58 7.84 -15.90
C TYR A 429 -8.67 7.92 -17.44
N PRO A 430 -9.84 7.91 -18.08
CA PRO A 430 -9.93 7.93 -19.54
C PRO A 430 -9.44 9.23 -20.19
N ARG A 431 -9.33 10.31 -19.43
CA ARG A 431 -8.92 11.66 -19.86
C ARG A 431 -7.96 12.30 -18.88
N TYR A 432 -7.01 11.52 -18.42
CA TYR A 432 -6.08 11.87 -17.35
C TYR A 432 -5.34 13.18 -17.63
N ASN A 433 -4.84 13.38 -18.85
CA ASN A 433 -4.13 14.58 -19.28
C ASN A 433 -4.93 15.90 -19.13
N HIS A 434 -6.26 15.83 -19.17
CA HIS A 434 -7.12 17.00 -19.01
C HIS A 434 -7.73 17.13 -17.60
N LEU A 435 -8.14 16.02 -17.00
CA LEU A 435 -8.87 16.01 -15.73
C LEU A 435 -7.93 15.99 -14.51
N PHE A 436 -6.83 15.22 -14.59
CA PHE A 436 -5.91 15.11 -13.46
C PHE A 436 -5.31 16.43 -12.98
N PRO A 437 -4.94 17.42 -13.85
CA PRO A 437 -4.50 18.71 -13.38
C PRO A 437 -5.50 19.40 -12.44
N VAL A 438 -6.81 19.21 -12.66
CA VAL A 438 -7.88 19.77 -11.81
C VAL A 438 -8.00 18.98 -10.50
N VAL A 439 -7.90 17.65 -10.56
CA VAL A 439 -7.84 16.80 -9.35
C VAL A 439 -6.64 17.18 -8.50
N LYS A 440 -5.48 17.34 -9.13
CA LYS A 440 -4.23 17.74 -8.47
C LYS A 440 -4.33 19.11 -7.79
N GLU A 441 -4.95 20.10 -8.46
CA GLU A 441 -5.20 21.43 -7.90
C GLU A 441 -5.97 21.35 -6.57
N VAL A 442 -7.07 20.60 -6.54
CA VAL A 442 -7.92 20.46 -5.34
C VAL A 442 -7.20 19.65 -4.27
N ARG A 443 -6.54 18.54 -4.63
CA ARG A 443 -5.76 17.69 -3.75
C ARG A 443 -4.67 18.48 -3.05
N ASP A 444 -3.81 19.12 -3.84
CA ASP A 444 -2.65 19.86 -3.32
C ASP A 444 -3.10 21.07 -2.48
N GLY A 445 -4.23 21.70 -2.81
CA GLY A 445 -4.82 22.76 -2.00
C GLY A 445 -5.26 22.28 -0.61
N LEU A 446 -5.86 21.09 -0.50
CA LEU A 446 -6.21 20.48 0.79
C LEU A 446 -4.98 20.06 1.59
N ASP A 447 -3.98 19.48 0.94
CA ASP A 447 -2.72 19.06 1.56
C ASP A 447 -1.93 20.28 2.08
N GLN A 448 -1.94 21.41 1.36
CA GLN A 448 -1.34 22.67 1.80
C GLN A 448 -2.08 23.31 2.98
N ASP A 449 -3.42 23.39 2.92
CA ASP A 449 -4.24 23.89 4.05
C ASP A 449 -4.02 23.06 5.31
N LEU A 450 -3.95 21.74 5.16
CA LEU A 450 -3.65 20.82 6.24
C LEU A 450 -2.26 21.09 6.84
N SER A 451 -1.24 21.18 5.99
CA SER A 451 0.15 21.41 6.42
C SER A 451 0.33 22.77 7.11
N ALA A 452 -0.37 23.80 6.65
CA ALA A 452 -0.33 25.12 7.26
C ALA A 452 -0.97 25.18 8.66
N LYS A 453 -2.06 24.41 8.87
CA LYS A 453 -2.79 24.40 10.14
C LYS A 453 -2.23 23.41 11.18
N GLN A 454 -1.53 22.38 10.73
CA GLN A 454 -1.04 21.30 11.61
C GLN A 454 -0.25 21.79 12.83
N PRO A 455 0.71 22.74 12.73
CA PRO A 455 1.47 23.19 13.87
C PRO A 455 0.61 23.86 14.98
N GLU A 456 -0.40 24.62 14.59
CA GLU A 456 -1.32 25.30 15.52
C GLU A 456 -2.20 24.27 16.24
N VAL A 457 -2.77 23.32 15.48
CA VAL A 457 -3.60 22.23 16.03
C VAL A 457 -2.83 21.41 17.03
N GLU A 458 -1.60 21.04 16.72
CA GLU A 458 -0.77 20.22 17.61
C GLU A 458 -0.28 21.00 18.84
N ALA A 459 0.08 22.27 18.69
CA ALA A 459 0.43 23.11 19.84
C ALA A 459 -0.75 23.23 20.83
N LYS A 460 -1.96 23.43 20.31
CA LYS A 460 -3.18 23.43 21.12
C LYS A 460 -3.43 22.06 21.77
N ALA A 461 -3.29 20.96 21.03
CA ALA A 461 -3.46 19.62 21.57
C ALA A 461 -2.46 19.31 22.69
N VAL A 462 -1.18 19.70 22.54
CA VAL A 462 -0.15 19.56 23.60
C VAL A 462 -0.51 20.37 24.83
N ALA A 463 -1.01 21.60 24.68
CA ALA A 463 -1.46 22.43 25.80
C ALA A 463 -2.65 21.80 26.52
N LEU A 464 -3.64 21.32 25.78
CA LEU A 464 -4.79 20.60 26.34
C LEU A 464 -4.36 19.32 27.05
N TYR A 465 -3.44 18.54 26.47
CA TYR A 465 -2.95 17.30 27.06
C TYR A 465 -2.29 17.52 28.43
N LYS A 466 -1.54 18.60 28.59
CA LYS A 466 -0.93 18.98 29.89
C LYS A 466 -1.98 19.29 30.94
N ALA A 467 -3.10 19.89 30.56
CA ALA A 467 -4.18 20.26 31.47
C ALA A 467 -5.15 19.09 31.70
N ASN A 468 -5.56 18.39 30.63
CA ASN A 468 -6.49 17.28 30.67
C ASN A 468 -6.27 16.39 29.43
N PRO A 469 -5.61 15.23 29.53
CA PRO A 469 -5.37 14.32 28.42
C PRO A 469 -6.62 13.93 27.64
N ALA A 470 -7.74 13.69 28.31
CA ALA A 470 -9.00 13.31 27.65
C ALA A 470 -9.57 14.43 26.76
N GLU A 471 -9.33 15.68 27.14
CA GLU A 471 -9.76 16.83 26.33
C GLU A 471 -8.92 16.99 25.07
N ALA A 472 -7.61 16.72 25.14
CA ALA A 472 -6.75 16.68 23.97
C ALA A 472 -7.18 15.58 22.99
N VAL A 473 -7.47 14.39 23.48
CA VAL A 473 -7.97 13.27 22.67
C VAL A 473 -9.28 13.63 21.99
N ARG A 474 -10.24 14.19 22.70
CA ARG A 474 -11.50 14.66 22.12
C ARG A 474 -11.26 15.71 21.02
N TYR A 475 -10.45 16.73 21.30
CA TYR A 475 -10.11 17.78 20.34
C TYR A 475 -9.50 17.23 19.04
N LEU A 476 -8.58 16.26 19.15
CA LEU A 476 -7.95 15.64 17.98
C LEU A 476 -8.90 14.69 17.25
N THR A 477 -9.81 14.00 17.95
CA THR A 477 -10.88 13.20 17.34
C THR A 477 -11.81 14.08 16.52
N ASP A 478 -12.28 15.19 17.09
CA ASP A 478 -13.15 16.15 16.41
C ASP A 478 -12.45 16.78 15.19
N TYR A 479 -11.16 17.13 15.33
CA TYR A 479 -10.36 17.65 14.21
C TYR A 479 -10.24 16.65 13.06
N SER A 480 -9.98 15.38 13.36
CA SER A 480 -9.91 14.33 12.33
C SER A 480 -11.26 14.16 11.62
N ALA A 481 -12.37 14.20 12.37
CA ALA A 481 -13.72 14.13 11.81
C ALA A 481 -14.02 15.33 10.89
N GLU A 482 -13.67 16.55 11.31
CA GLU A 482 -13.79 17.77 10.49
C GLU A 482 -12.98 17.67 9.20
N ARG A 483 -11.73 17.16 9.27
CA ARG A 483 -10.87 17.01 8.10
C ARG A 483 -11.42 15.99 7.11
N GLY A 484 -11.92 14.85 7.58
CA GLY A 484 -12.59 13.85 6.74
C GLY A 484 -13.84 14.41 6.05
N ALA A 485 -14.68 15.12 6.77
CA ALA A 485 -15.89 15.76 6.22
C ALA A 485 -15.54 16.84 5.18
N LYS A 486 -14.50 17.65 5.43
CA LYS A 486 -13.99 18.66 4.49
C LYS A 486 -13.49 18.02 3.21
N MET A 487 -12.70 16.94 3.30
CA MET A 487 -12.21 16.20 2.15
C MET A 487 -13.38 15.62 1.34
N LEU A 488 -14.32 14.91 1.96
CA LEU A 488 -15.47 14.34 1.27
C LEU A 488 -16.30 15.41 0.53
N THR A 489 -16.53 16.56 1.16
CA THR A 489 -17.26 17.69 0.56
C THR A 489 -16.52 18.24 -0.67
N ALA A 490 -15.19 18.42 -0.55
CA ALA A 490 -14.36 18.90 -1.64
C ALA A 490 -14.35 17.92 -2.83
N TRP A 491 -14.29 16.59 -2.57
CA TRP A 491 -14.32 15.58 -3.62
C TRP A 491 -15.66 15.47 -4.35
N LYS A 492 -16.77 15.61 -3.64
CA LYS A 492 -18.10 15.71 -4.29
C LYS A 492 -18.16 16.90 -5.24
N ALA A 493 -17.78 18.08 -4.76
CA ALA A 493 -17.74 19.30 -5.58
C ALA A 493 -16.76 19.17 -6.75
N LEU A 494 -15.62 18.47 -6.55
CA LEU A 494 -14.66 18.18 -7.61
C LEU A 494 -15.30 17.30 -8.69
N GLY A 495 -15.96 16.21 -8.34
CA GLY A 495 -16.63 15.33 -9.32
C GLY A 495 -17.70 16.08 -10.12
N GLU A 496 -18.53 16.90 -9.47
CA GLU A 496 -19.50 17.77 -10.14
C GLU A 496 -18.81 18.78 -11.08
N ARG A 497 -17.68 19.37 -10.65
CA ARG A 497 -16.86 20.24 -11.49
C ARG A 497 -16.33 19.52 -12.73
N LEU A 498 -15.79 18.30 -12.56
CA LEU A 498 -15.26 17.52 -13.67
C LEU A 498 -16.31 17.19 -14.72
N ILE A 499 -17.53 16.79 -14.28
CA ILE A 499 -18.65 16.54 -15.20
C ILE A 499 -19.01 17.79 -15.98
N VAL A 500 -19.16 18.96 -15.32
CA VAL A 500 -19.56 20.19 -15.99
C VAL A 500 -18.46 20.75 -16.90
N GLU A 501 -17.22 20.74 -16.43
CA GLU A 501 -16.08 21.35 -17.13
C GLU A 501 -15.66 20.55 -18.38
N PHE A 502 -15.78 19.22 -18.32
CA PHE A 502 -15.23 18.30 -19.33
C PHE A 502 -16.28 17.41 -20.03
N ASN A 503 -17.58 17.70 -19.94
CA ASN A 503 -18.57 16.85 -20.62
C ASN A 503 -18.37 16.84 -22.14
N ASP A 504 -18.78 15.73 -22.76
CA ASP A 504 -18.78 15.52 -24.21
C ASP A 504 -17.39 15.69 -24.86
N MET A 505 -16.32 15.35 -24.11
CA MET A 505 -14.91 15.48 -24.54
C MET A 505 -14.50 16.90 -24.96
N ALA A 506 -15.22 17.92 -24.52
CA ALA A 506 -14.88 19.32 -24.71
C ALA A 506 -14.44 19.93 -23.37
N VAL A 507 -13.84 21.13 -23.40
CA VAL A 507 -13.44 21.86 -22.20
C VAL A 507 -14.18 23.18 -22.16
N LYS A 508 -14.90 23.44 -21.06
CA LYS A 508 -15.51 24.73 -20.76
C LYS A 508 -14.55 25.57 -19.92
N PRO A 509 -13.93 26.62 -20.50
CA PRO A 509 -12.91 27.38 -19.78
C PRO A 509 -13.50 28.17 -18.62
N ARG A 510 -12.68 28.34 -17.58
CA ARG A 510 -12.98 29.15 -16.40
C ARG A 510 -12.02 30.36 -16.33
N LYS A 511 -12.52 31.45 -15.75
CA LYS A 511 -11.74 32.60 -15.36
C LYS A 511 -12.19 33.02 -13.95
N ASP A 512 -11.25 33.23 -13.06
CA ASP A 512 -11.50 33.61 -11.65
C ASP A 512 -12.52 32.68 -10.96
N GLY A 513 -12.40 31.38 -11.21
CA GLY A 513 -13.29 30.36 -10.64
C GLY A 513 -14.67 30.22 -11.28
N GLN A 514 -15.01 31.04 -12.28
CA GLN A 514 -16.33 31.03 -12.95
C GLN A 514 -16.21 30.55 -14.41
N TYR A 515 -17.19 29.81 -14.90
CA TYR A 515 -17.26 29.45 -16.31
C TYR A 515 -17.51 30.67 -17.18
N LEU A 516 -16.80 30.74 -18.31
CA LEU A 516 -17.05 31.82 -19.29
C LEU A 516 -18.43 31.63 -19.93
N ARG A 517 -19.22 32.73 -19.96
CA ARG A 517 -20.57 32.74 -20.52
C ARG A 517 -20.72 33.83 -21.57
N THR A 518 -21.62 33.60 -22.52
CA THR A 518 -22.10 34.66 -23.45
C THR A 518 -22.98 35.66 -22.67
N LYS A 519 -23.37 36.72 -23.33
CA LYS A 519 -24.33 37.70 -22.75
C LYS A 519 -25.67 37.05 -22.40
N GLU A 520 -26.06 36.00 -23.13
CA GLU A 520 -27.28 35.23 -22.96
C GLU A 520 -27.17 34.13 -21.92
N GLY A 521 -26.01 34.00 -21.26
CA GLY A 521 -25.77 33.03 -20.19
C GLY A 521 -25.29 31.63 -20.66
N LEU A 522 -25.10 31.39 -21.95
CA LEU A 522 -24.62 30.13 -22.50
C LEU A 522 -23.09 29.95 -22.29
N PRO A 523 -22.57 28.71 -22.25
CA PRO A 523 -21.12 28.47 -22.19
C PRO A 523 -20.42 29.15 -23.38
N ALA A 524 -19.38 29.94 -23.09
CA ALA A 524 -18.59 30.64 -24.10
C ALA A 524 -17.21 30.00 -24.27
N ARG A 525 -16.65 30.09 -25.47
CA ARG A 525 -15.30 29.64 -25.82
C ARG A 525 -15.03 28.15 -25.47
N VAL A 526 -16.06 27.29 -25.65
CA VAL A 526 -15.89 25.84 -25.49
C VAL A 526 -14.80 25.33 -26.42
N GLN A 527 -13.81 24.65 -25.85
CA GLN A 527 -12.66 24.11 -26.58
C GLN A 527 -12.90 22.66 -26.98
N ARG A 528 -12.57 22.32 -28.22
CA ARG A 528 -12.56 20.95 -28.75
C ARG A 528 -11.10 20.52 -28.82
N VAL A 529 -10.63 19.76 -27.83
CA VAL A 529 -9.20 19.49 -27.62
C VAL A 529 -8.64 18.39 -28.53
N GLY A 530 -9.49 17.46 -29.00
CA GLY A 530 -9.08 16.36 -29.87
C GLY A 530 -8.11 15.39 -29.20
N TYR A 531 -7.31 14.70 -30.03
CA TYR A 531 -6.25 13.80 -29.56
C TYR A 531 -4.94 14.57 -29.29
N PRO A 532 -4.16 14.20 -28.27
CA PRO A 532 -2.79 14.71 -28.13
C PRO A 532 -1.89 14.21 -29.26
N ASP A 533 -0.79 14.92 -29.54
CA ASP A 533 0.12 14.61 -30.65
C ASP A 533 0.72 13.20 -30.53
N SER A 534 1.00 12.75 -29.31
CA SER A 534 1.44 11.40 -29.00
C SER A 534 0.50 10.33 -29.56
N TYR A 535 -0.81 10.54 -29.44
CA TYR A 535 -1.81 9.57 -29.91
C TYR A 535 -2.21 9.76 -31.38
N ARG A 536 -2.08 10.98 -31.94
CA ARG A 536 -2.24 11.21 -33.40
C ARG A 536 -1.28 10.35 -34.21
N LYS A 537 -0.03 10.26 -33.77
CA LYS A 537 0.98 9.39 -34.35
C LYS A 537 0.52 7.93 -34.37
N VAL A 538 0.02 7.41 -33.26
CA VAL A 538 -0.49 6.03 -33.15
C VAL A 538 -1.62 5.77 -34.17
N ILE A 539 -2.57 6.72 -34.29
CA ILE A 539 -3.67 6.61 -35.25
C ILE A 539 -3.13 6.51 -36.70
N VAL A 540 -2.24 7.42 -37.10
CA VAL A 540 -1.70 7.47 -38.45
C VAL A 540 -0.85 6.23 -38.75
N ASP A 541 0.02 5.81 -37.83
CA ASP A 541 0.85 4.61 -38.00
C ASP A 541 -0.01 3.33 -38.18
N GLN A 542 -1.18 3.25 -37.53
CA GLN A 542 -2.06 2.07 -37.65
C GLN A 542 -3.03 2.11 -38.84
N THR A 543 -3.44 3.30 -39.29
CA THR A 543 -4.48 3.44 -40.30
C THR A 543 -3.97 3.90 -41.65
N GLY A 544 -2.69 4.33 -41.74
CA GLY A 544 -2.12 4.90 -42.95
C GLY A 544 -2.94 6.07 -43.45
N ASP A 545 -3.15 6.14 -44.76
CA ASP A 545 -3.89 7.22 -45.42
C ASP A 545 -5.41 7.11 -45.34
N LYS A 546 -5.96 6.16 -44.54
CA LYS A 546 -7.42 5.94 -44.43
C LYS A 546 -8.17 7.23 -44.05
N TYR A 547 -7.57 8.05 -43.23
CA TYR A 547 -8.16 9.30 -42.74
C TYR A 547 -7.43 10.56 -43.23
N LEU A 548 -6.60 10.39 -44.26
CA LEU A 548 -5.97 11.54 -44.92
C LEU A 548 -7.03 12.37 -45.65
N LEU A 549 -7.06 13.67 -45.40
CA LEU A 549 -7.96 14.56 -46.13
C LEU A 549 -7.52 14.66 -47.59
N PRO A 550 -8.47 14.73 -48.56
CA PRO A 550 -8.14 15.01 -49.95
C PRO A 550 -7.34 16.31 -50.06
N ALA A 551 -6.38 16.36 -50.97
CA ALA A 551 -5.68 17.59 -51.30
C ALA A 551 -6.70 18.65 -51.72
N GLN A 552 -6.64 19.83 -51.11
CA GLN A 552 -7.49 20.99 -51.42
C GLN A 552 -7.05 21.66 -52.68
#